data_cdc55228e4412d6a11cb98f1ffa0a7b8
#
_entry.id   cdc55228e4412d6a11cb98f1ffa0a7b8
#
_cell.length_a   1.000
_cell.length_b   1.000
_cell.length_c   1.000
_cell.angle_alpha   90.00
_cell.angle_beta   90.00
_cell.angle_gamma   90.00
#
_symmetry.space_group_name_H-M   'P 1'
#
loop_
_entity.id
_entity.type
_entity.pdbx_description
1 polymer ?
#
loop_
_entity_poly.entity_id
_entity_poly.type
_entity_poly.pdbx_seq_one_letter_code
_entity_poly.pdbx_strand_id
1 'polypeptide(L)'
;MLENLKPQPKIEVSPTFRPGVEFDGAEGTATTEGFEEQPNFDDFLRERGYPPEEYEIVGTPRTSQWQRYDGDWLTSYRFSFRKKNTELDLPTLFAQAKRTKRAERKKENKDRVLVVIPSDYQVGKTGSRGGTKELLERIFASYDRIEAQMKKGKYERIVILDGGDMIEGVSNAADLHQLSENDLSPAQQVDTAAALLWDLLKRANKYAPVTYASVGSNHCQFRVNKQAVGRPGVDDWGIVIMQQLHRLATEVGLDVKFLKPQPEDESLAFDVFDDSFHIIGLWHGHQSRRPDQVPTWWRQQTFGNQPVAAASIAVTGHFHHTRVTELGSHQNGGRRWW
;
A
#
# COMPACT_ATOMS: atom_id res chain seq x y z
N MET A 1 13.80 -74.68 -20.86
CA MET A 1 14.45 -73.71 -21.75
C MET A 1 13.72 -72.33 -21.60
N LEU A 2 13.83 -71.72 -20.42
CA LEU A 2 13.26 -70.38 -20.12
C LEU A 2 14.15 -69.62 -19.11
N GLU A 3 15.48 -69.78 -19.20
CA GLU A 3 16.41 -69.19 -18.27
C GLU A 3 17.33 -68.14 -18.91
N ASN A 4 16.85 -67.17 -19.68
CA ASN A 4 17.72 -66.08 -20.12
C ASN A 4 16.88 -64.82 -20.57
N LEU A 5 15.88 -64.48 -19.82
CA LEU A 5 15.31 -63.11 -19.95
C LEU A 5 16.13 -62.20 -19.05
N LYS A 6 17.08 -61.45 -19.62
CA LYS A 6 17.71 -60.34 -18.94
C LYS A 6 16.62 -59.32 -18.57
N PRO A 7 16.62 -58.80 -17.32
CA PRO A 7 15.68 -57.73 -16.96
C PRO A 7 15.93 -56.56 -17.89
N GLN A 8 14.87 -56.07 -18.52
CA GLN A 8 14.95 -54.86 -19.33
C GLN A 8 15.41 -53.67 -18.43
N PRO A 9 16.29 -52.80 -18.93
CA PRO A 9 16.71 -51.65 -18.19
C PRO A 9 15.48 -50.79 -17.84
N LYS A 10 15.34 -50.42 -16.56
CA LYS A 10 14.39 -49.44 -16.14
C LYS A 10 14.69 -48.16 -16.93
N ILE A 11 13.77 -47.74 -17.79
CA ILE A 11 13.86 -46.45 -18.45
C ILE A 11 13.76 -45.41 -17.33
N GLU A 12 14.88 -44.77 -16.98
CA GLU A 12 14.84 -43.58 -16.14
C GLU A 12 14.14 -42.45 -16.92
N VAL A 13 12.91 -42.20 -16.56
CA VAL A 13 12.16 -41.02 -17.08
C VAL A 13 12.94 -39.80 -16.67
N SER A 14 13.29 -38.96 -17.65
CA SER A 14 13.96 -37.67 -17.42
C SER A 14 13.28 -36.90 -16.29
N PRO A 15 14.01 -36.36 -15.31
CA PRO A 15 13.44 -35.62 -14.18
C PRO A 15 12.51 -34.46 -14.62
N THR A 16 12.70 -33.96 -15.83
CA THR A 16 11.99 -32.81 -16.40
C THR A 16 10.55 -33.09 -16.85
N PHE A 17 10.13 -34.34 -16.97
CA PHE A 17 8.80 -34.74 -17.47
C PHE A 17 8.04 -35.67 -16.53
N ARG A 18 8.31 -35.61 -15.22
CA ARG A 18 7.45 -36.30 -14.25
C ARG A 18 6.12 -35.59 -14.12
N PRO A 19 4.97 -36.29 -14.24
CA PRO A 19 3.66 -35.68 -14.00
C PRO A 19 3.58 -35.10 -12.60
N GLY A 20 3.05 -33.90 -12.47
CA GLY A 20 2.92 -33.22 -11.19
C GLY A 20 2.74 -31.72 -11.34
N VAL A 21 2.53 -31.07 -10.22
CA VAL A 21 2.45 -29.62 -10.14
C VAL A 21 3.41 -29.14 -9.05
N GLU A 22 4.26 -28.20 -9.41
CA GLU A 22 5.14 -27.47 -8.50
C GLU A 22 4.65 -26.03 -8.43
N PHE A 23 4.46 -25.49 -7.23
CA PHE A 23 3.96 -24.12 -7.03
C PHE A 23 4.69 -23.47 -5.86
N ASP A 24 5.23 -22.28 -6.05
CA ASP A 24 6.01 -21.54 -5.06
C ASP A 24 5.20 -20.49 -4.26
N GLY A 25 3.89 -20.37 -4.55
CA GLY A 25 2.99 -19.39 -3.94
C GLY A 25 2.62 -18.23 -4.87
N ALA A 26 3.39 -17.99 -5.94
CA ALA A 26 3.13 -16.97 -6.95
C ALA A 26 3.02 -17.57 -8.35
N GLU A 27 4.00 -18.40 -8.73
CA GLU A 27 4.07 -19.07 -10.02
C GLU A 27 4.21 -20.58 -9.84
N GLY A 28 3.78 -21.35 -10.83
CA GLY A 28 3.88 -22.79 -10.81
C GLY A 28 4.18 -23.38 -12.18
N THR A 29 4.63 -24.62 -12.17
CA THR A 29 4.80 -25.43 -13.37
C THR A 29 4.00 -26.71 -13.23
N ALA A 30 3.15 -26.99 -14.20
CA ALA A 30 2.39 -28.21 -14.32
C ALA A 30 2.96 -29.08 -15.43
N THR A 31 3.11 -30.37 -15.15
CA THR A 31 3.49 -31.41 -16.14
C THR A 31 2.42 -32.47 -16.14
N THR A 32 1.83 -32.73 -17.29
CA THR A 32 0.76 -33.73 -17.42
C THR A 32 1.32 -35.11 -17.64
N GLU A 33 0.50 -36.13 -17.36
CA GLU A 33 0.68 -37.46 -17.96
C GLU A 33 0.50 -37.39 -19.47
N GLY A 34 0.71 -38.51 -20.15
CA GLY A 34 0.52 -38.63 -21.59
C GLY A 34 -0.97 -38.72 -21.93
N PHE A 35 -1.40 -37.91 -22.86
CA PHE A 35 -2.76 -37.89 -23.43
C PHE A 35 -2.72 -38.19 -24.94
N GLU A 36 -3.71 -38.86 -25.47
CA GLU A 36 -3.90 -39.05 -26.91
C GLU A 36 -4.33 -37.75 -27.58
N GLU A 37 -5.18 -37.00 -26.90
CA GLU A 37 -5.64 -35.66 -27.30
C GLU A 37 -5.22 -34.62 -26.28
N GLN A 38 -5.13 -33.35 -26.69
CA GLN A 38 -4.76 -32.28 -25.79
C GLN A 38 -5.82 -32.06 -24.71
N PRO A 39 -5.49 -32.19 -23.42
CA PRO A 39 -6.41 -31.93 -22.33
C PRO A 39 -6.76 -30.44 -22.24
N ASN A 40 -7.91 -30.15 -21.62
CA ASN A 40 -8.18 -28.80 -21.17
C ASN A 40 -7.29 -28.49 -19.96
N PHE A 41 -6.35 -27.56 -20.12
CA PHE A 41 -5.38 -27.24 -19.07
C PHE A 41 -6.02 -26.54 -17.87
N ASP A 42 -7.11 -25.79 -18.06
CA ASP A 42 -7.86 -25.15 -16.97
C ASP A 42 -8.54 -26.20 -16.07
N ASP A 43 -9.13 -27.24 -16.68
CA ASP A 43 -9.72 -28.35 -15.95
C ASP A 43 -8.63 -29.18 -15.24
N PHE A 44 -7.49 -29.39 -15.89
CA PHE A 44 -6.35 -30.06 -15.30
C PHE A 44 -5.82 -29.33 -14.05
N LEU A 45 -5.74 -28.00 -14.08
CA LEU A 45 -5.35 -27.19 -12.93
C LEU A 45 -6.41 -27.18 -11.84
N ARG A 46 -7.70 -27.08 -12.21
CA ARG A 46 -8.84 -27.11 -11.26
C ARG A 46 -8.85 -28.38 -10.41
N GLU A 47 -8.64 -29.54 -11.04
CA GLU A 47 -8.60 -30.85 -10.34
C GLU A 47 -7.44 -30.93 -9.32
N ARG A 48 -6.41 -30.08 -9.47
CA ARG A 48 -5.23 -30.03 -8.59
C ARG A 48 -5.27 -28.86 -7.60
N GLY A 49 -6.42 -28.18 -7.48
CA GLY A 49 -6.63 -27.10 -6.51
C GLY A 49 -6.22 -25.70 -7.00
N TYR A 50 -6.00 -25.55 -8.31
CA TYR A 50 -5.65 -24.27 -8.94
C TYR A 50 -6.76 -23.83 -9.90
N PRO A 51 -7.88 -23.31 -9.41
CA PRO A 51 -9.04 -23.01 -10.24
C PRO A 51 -8.76 -21.83 -11.21
N PRO A 52 -9.27 -21.87 -12.44
CA PRO A 52 -9.00 -20.85 -13.46
C PRO A 52 -9.57 -19.47 -13.12
N GLU A 53 -10.42 -19.37 -12.10
CA GLU A 53 -10.88 -18.10 -11.54
C GLU A 53 -9.75 -17.35 -10.83
N GLU A 54 -8.82 -18.08 -10.21
CA GLU A 54 -7.69 -17.54 -9.43
C GLU A 54 -6.34 -17.65 -10.13
N TYR A 55 -6.22 -18.54 -11.12
CA TYR A 55 -4.97 -18.83 -11.80
C TYR A 55 -5.10 -18.68 -13.31
N GLU A 56 -4.01 -18.29 -13.98
CA GLU A 56 -3.91 -18.20 -15.43
C GLU A 56 -2.66 -18.92 -15.94
N ILE A 57 -2.78 -19.52 -17.12
CA ILE A 57 -1.67 -20.16 -17.81
C ILE A 57 -0.79 -19.10 -18.48
N VAL A 58 0.51 -19.22 -18.33
CA VAL A 58 1.50 -18.26 -18.82
C VAL A 58 2.38 -18.90 -19.88
N GLY A 59 2.49 -18.23 -21.03
CA GLY A 59 3.35 -18.69 -22.13
C GLY A 59 2.78 -19.87 -22.91
N THR A 60 3.60 -20.45 -23.76
CA THR A 60 3.23 -21.60 -24.62
C THR A 60 3.63 -22.92 -23.95
N PRO A 61 2.71 -23.88 -23.83
CA PRO A 61 3.04 -25.20 -23.31
C PRO A 61 4.12 -25.89 -24.12
N ARG A 62 5.05 -26.52 -23.44
CA ARG A 62 6.05 -27.42 -24.07
C ARG A 62 5.47 -28.81 -24.13
N THR A 63 5.74 -29.51 -25.23
CA THR A 63 5.24 -30.86 -25.47
C THR A 63 6.37 -31.87 -25.51
N SER A 64 6.07 -33.08 -25.04
CA SER A 64 6.91 -34.29 -25.26
C SER A 64 6.02 -35.40 -25.77
N GLN A 65 6.41 -36.05 -26.87
CA GLN A 65 5.62 -37.07 -27.52
C GLN A 65 6.39 -38.39 -27.55
N TRP A 66 5.69 -39.50 -27.37
CA TRP A 66 6.22 -40.85 -27.52
C TRP A 66 5.14 -41.82 -28.01
N GLN A 67 5.57 -42.89 -28.65
CA GLN A 67 4.66 -43.91 -29.12
C GLN A 67 4.61 -45.08 -28.11
N ARG A 68 3.42 -45.52 -27.79
CA ARG A 68 3.19 -46.76 -26.99
C ARG A 68 3.48 -47.98 -27.81
N TYR A 69 3.60 -49.12 -27.11
CA TYR A 69 3.86 -50.43 -27.74
C TYR A 69 2.68 -50.91 -28.63
N ASP A 70 1.46 -50.39 -28.39
CA ASP A 70 0.25 -50.65 -29.18
C ASP A 70 0.13 -49.75 -30.45
N GLY A 71 1.08 -48.83 -30.63
CA GLY A 71 1.16 -47.93 -31.79
C GLY A 71 0.56 -46.55 -31.57
N ASP A 72 -0.12 -46.32 -30.45
CA ASP A 72 -0.73 -45.02 -30.16
C ASP A 72 0.28 -43.98 -29.72
N TRP A 73 0.08 -42.75 -30.12
CA TRP A 73 0.92 -41.62 -29.73
C TRP A 73 0.36 -40.92 -28.48
N LEU A 74 1.22 -40.70 -27.49
CA LEU A 74 0.91 -39.93 -26.30
C LEU A 74 1.71 -38.64 -26.28
N THR A 75 1.06 -37.58 -25.82
CA THR A 75 1.67 -36.26 -25.65
C THR A 75 1.54 -35.83 -24.18
N SER A 76 2.66 -35.52 -23.55
CA SER A 76 2.70 -34.83 -22.26
C SER A 76 2.93 -33.34 -22.49
N TYR A 77 2.32 -32.52 -21.67
CA TYR A 77 2.40 -31.09 -21.72
C TYR A 77 3.04 -30.55 -20.46
N ARG A 78 3.97 -29.61 -20.59
CA ARG A 78 4.52 -28.85 -19.51
C ARG A 78 4.23 -27.36 -19.74
N PHE A 79 3.55 -26.71 -18.80
CA PHE A 79 3.16 -25.31 -18.90
C PHE A 79 3.33 -24.61 -17.55
N SER A 80 3.60 -23.33 -17.62
CA SER A 80 3.65 -22.46 -16.45
C SER A 80 2.28 -21.85 -16.20
N PHE A 81 1.97 -21.63 -14.94
CA PHE A 81 0.77 -20.92 -14.52
C PHE A 81 1.12 -20.02 -13.33
N ARG A 82 0.34 -18.96 -13.14
CA ARG A 82 0.51 -18.05 -12.01
C ARG A 82 -0.83 -17.68 -11.42
N LYS A 83 -0.80 -17.23 -10.18
CA LYS A 83 -1.99 -16.63 -9.57
C LYS A 83 -2.36 -15.39 -10.37
N LYS A 84 -3.64 -15.30 -10.77
CA LYS A 84 -4.16 -14.08 -11.41
C LYS A 84 -3.96 -12.94 -10.44
N ASN A 85 -3.18 -11.94 -10.84
CA ASN A 85 -3.29 -10.64 -10.20
C ASN A 85 -4.70 -10.18 -10.49
N THR A 86 -5.53 -10.12 -9.47
CA THR A 86 -6.82 -9.46 -9.56
C THR A 86 -6.47 -8.01 -9.86
N GLU A 87 -6.51 -7.63 -11.15
CA GLU A 87 -6.32 -6.23 -11.51
C GLU A 87 -7.33 -5.46 -10.67
N LEU A 88 -6.80 -4.60 -9.81
CA LEU A 88 -7.64 -3.67 -9.09
C LEU A 88 -8.43 -2.94 -10.15
N ASP A 89 -9.75 -3.03 -10.10
CA ASP A 89 -10.61 -2.26 -10.99
C ASP A 89 -10.55 -0.78 -10.57
N LEU A 90 -9.39 -0.17 -10.85
CA LEU A 90 -9.13 1.25 -10.63
C LEU A 90 -10.24 2.11 -11.26
N PRO A 91 -10.74 1.83 -12.50
CA PRO A 91 -11.89 2.53 -13.04
C PRO A 91 -13.13 2.48 -12.16
N THR A 92 -13.48 1.36 -11.58
CA THR A 92 -14.63 1.26 -10.65
C THR A 92 -14.37 1.99 -9.34
N LEU A 93 -13.15 1.93 -8.79
CA LEU A 93 -12.73 2.72 -7.63
C LEU A 93 -12.83 4.23 -7.91
N PHE A 94 -12.31 4.70 -9.06
CA PHE A 94 -12.43 6.08 -9.49
C PHE A 94 -13.88 6.51 -9.75
N ALA A 95 -14.72 5.62 -10.28
CA ALA A 95 -16.13 5.91 -10.49
C ALA A 95 -16.90 6.05 -9.16
N GLN A 96 -16.59 5.22 -8.16
CA GLN A 96 -17.13 5.38 -6.80
C GLN A 96 -16.68 6.72 -6.18
N ALA A 97 -15.42 7.07 -6.33
CA ALA A 97 -14.87 8.35 -5.88
C ALA A 97 -15.49 9.58 -6.58
N LYS A 98 -15.96 9.47 -7.83
CA LYS A 98 -16.60 10.57 -8.57
C LYS A 98 -18.05 10.88 -8.14
N ARG A 99 -18.76 9.97 -7.50
CA ARG A 99 -20.22 10.11 -7.22
C ARG A 99 -20.58 11.04 -6.08
N THR A 100 -19.63 11.67 -5.43
CA THR A 100 -19.88 12.47 -4.24
C THR A 100 -20.28 13.91 -4.59
N LYS A 101 -21.57 14.24 -4.49
CA LYS A 101 -22.06 15.63 -4.65
C LYS A 101 -21.62 16.48 -3.46
N ARG A 102 -21.25 17.75 -3.73
CA ARG A 102 -20.98 18.78 -2.71
C ARG A 102 -22.24 19.00 -1.88
N ALA A 103 -22.19 18.78 -0.56
CA ALA A 103 -23.27 19.16 0.34
C ALA A 103 -23.20 20.64 0.66
N GLU A 104 -24.35 21.30 0.82
CA GLU A 104 -24.39 22.67 1.34
C GLU A 104 -23.86 22.68 2.77
N ARG A 105 -22.85 23.52 3.03
CA ARG A 105 -22.24 23.65 4.36
C ARG A 105 -23.17 24.43 5.28
N LYS A 106 -23.49 23.84 6.44
CA LYS A 106 -24.09 24.57 7.55
C LYS A 106 -22.99 25.31 8.32
N LYS A 107 -23.11 26.59 8.55
CA LYS A 107 -22.16 27.38 9.39
C LYS A 107 -22.14 26.82 10.80
N GLU A 108 -20.99 26.60 11.38
CA GLU A 108 -20.70 26.21 12.47
C GLU A 108 -19.94 26.23 13.67
N ASN A 109 -19.54 25.50 14.48
CA ASN A 109 -18.95 25.62 15.80
C ASN A 109 -17.42 25.90 15.66
N LYS A 110 -17.01 27.13 16.01
CA LYS A 110 -15.63 27.60 15.85
C LYS A 110 -14.62 26.98 16.83
N ASP A 111 -15.06 26.04 17.68
CA ASP A 111 -14.22 25.54 18.78
C ASP A 111 -13.82 24.07 18.64
N ARG A 112 -14.09 23.44 17.50
CA ARG A 112 -13.83 22.01 17.31
C ARG A 112 -13.22 21.70 15.96
N VAL A 113 -12.12 20.97 15.99
CA VAL A 113 -11.45 20.40 14.82
C VAL A 113 -11.49 18.88 14.92
N LEU A 114 -11.78 18.21 13.81
CA LEU A 114 -11.62 16.76 13.69
C LEU A 114 -10.27 16.48 13.04
N VAL A 115 -9.43 15.73 13.71
CA VAL A 115 -8.16 15.26 13.14
C VAL A 115 -8.31 13.82 12.68
N VAL A 116 -7.97 13.56 11.43
CA VAL A 116 -7.95 12.24 10.81
C VAL A 116 -6.51 11.94 10.40
N ILE A 117 -5.98 10.79 10.79
CA ILE A 117 -4.57 10.46 10.62
C ILE A 117 -4.46 9.20 9.73
N PRO A 118 -4.49 9.33 8.39
CA PRO A 118 -4.05 8.26 7.52
C PRO A 118 -2.53 8.13 7.62
N SER A 119 -2.02 6.93 7.83
CA SER A 119 -0.60 6.62 7.88
C SER A 119 -0.37 5.15 7.57
N ASP A 120 0.81 4.84 7.02
CA ASP A 120 1.29 3.47 6.87
C ASP A 120 0.32 2.55 6.09
N TYR A 121 -0.31 3.06 5.04
CA TYR A 121 -1.16 2.24 4.19
C TYR A 121 -0.35 1.16 3.47
N GLN A 122 0.88 1.49 3.08
CA GLN A 122 1.79 0.57 2.38
C GLN A 122 1.07 -0.17 1.25
N VAL A 123 0.36 0.61 0.39
CA VAL A 123 -0.34 0.07 -0.78
C VAL A 123 0.63 -0.75 -1.63
N GLY A 124 0.23 -1.95 -2.01
CA GLY A 124 1.04 -2.90 -2.77
C GLY A 124 1.70 -3.98 -1.90
N LYS A 125 1.73 -3.82 -0.58
CA LYS A 125 2.28 -4.81 0.32
C LYS A 125 1.37 -6.03 0.46
N THR A 126 1.97 -7.23 0.37
CA THR A 126 1.29 -8.48 0.71
C THR A 126 1.82 -9.05 2.03
N GLY A 127 1.01 -9.85 2.69
CA GLY A 127 1.40 -10.48 3.95
C GLY A 127 0.29 -11.30 4.57
N SER A 128 0.43 -11.66 5.84
CA SER A 128 -0.54 -12.50 6.57
C SER A 128 -1.96 -11.92 6.67
N ARG A 129 -2.13 -10.63 6.41
CA ARG A 129 -3.43 -9.94 6.39
C ARG A 129 -4.00 -9.75 4.98
N GLY A 130 -3.47 -10.44 3.99
CA GLY A 130 -3.82 -10.33 2.57
C GLY A 130 -2.96 -9.31 1.83
N GLY A 131 -3.40 -8.94 0.65
CA GLY A 131 -2.78 -7.94 -0.21
C GLY A 131 -3.57 -6.63 -0.29
N THR A 132 -3.40 -5.95 -1.41
CA THR A 132 -4.04 -4.65 -1.64
C THR A 132 -5.56 -4.73 -1.62
N LYS A 133 -6.17 -5.80 -2.11
CA LYS A 133 -7.64 -5.97 -2.07
C LYS A 133 -8.19 -5.87 -0.65
N GLU A 134 -7.67 -6.70 0.26
CA GLU A 134 -8.09 -6.72 1.66
C GLU A 134 -7.71 -5.42 2.40
N LEU A 135 -6.62 -4.77 2.00
CA LEU A 135 -6.26 -3.44 2.49
C LEU A 135 -7.35 -2.42 2.13
N LEU A 136 -7.79 -2.38 0.88
CA LEU A 136 -8.83 -1.46 0.42
C LEU A 136 -10.15 -1.65 1.15
N GLU A 137 -10.57 -2.90 1.34
CA GLU A 137 -11.78 -3.22 2.11
C GLU A 137 -11.72 -2.64 3.53
N ARG A 138 -10.55 -2.79 4.20
CA ARG A 138 -10.33 -2.23 5.55
C ARG A 138 -10.31 -0.69 5.54
N ILE A 139 -9.70 -0.09 4.54
CA ILE A 139 -9.62 1.38 4.42
C ILE A 139 -11.01 1.96 4.18
N PHE A 140 -11.79 1.41 3.23
CA PHE A 140 -13.15 1.90 2.97
C PHE A 140 -14.07 1.73 4.17
N ALA A 141 -14.02 0.59 4.86
CA ALA A 141 -14.76 0.40 6.10
C ALA A 141 -14.35 1.40 7.20
N SER A 142 -13.09 1.82 7.22
CA SER A 142 -12.62 2.88 8.12
C SER A 142 -13.10 4.26 7.69
N TYR A 143 -13.08 4.57 6.40
CA TYR A 143 -13.60 5.82 5.86
C TYR A 143 -15.10 6.00 6.13
N ASP A 144 -15.89 4.94 6.03
CA ASP A 144 -17.32 4.98 6.34
C ASP A 144 -17.56 5.31 7.82
N ARG A 145 -16.76 4.73 8.74
CA ARG A 145 -16.82 5.06 10.18
C ARG A 145 -16.39 6.51 10.44
N ILE A 146 -15.33 6.97 9.80
CA ILE A 146 -14.84 8.36 9.90
C ILE A 146 -15.90 9.33 9.35
N GLU A 147 -16.48 9.05 8.19
CA GLU A 147 -17.54 9.87 7.59
C GLU A 147 -18.78 9.94 8.50
N ALA A 148 -19.14 8.82 9.16
CA ALA A 148 -20.22 8.84 10.15
C ALA A 148 -19.93 9.77 11.34
N GLN A 149 -18.67 9.91 11.77
CA GLN A 149 -18.27 10.91 12.77
C GLN A 149 -18.31 12.33 12.21
N MET A 150 -17.81 12.56 10.99
CA MET A 150 -17.89 13.84 10.32
C MET A 150 -19.33 14.33 10.22
N LYS A 151 -20.27 13.43 9.91
CA LYS A 151 -21.70 13.72 9.80
C LYS A 151 -22.35 14.08 11.14
N LYS A 152 -21.95 13.44 12.23
CA LYS A 152 -22.48 13.69 13.58
C LYS A 152 -21.96 14.97 14.21
N GLY A 153 -20.71 15.31 13.92
CA GLY A 153 -20.06 16.48 14.50
C GLY A 153 -20.33 17.75 13.72
N LYS A 154 -20.12 18.89 14.43
CA LYS A 154 -20.00 20.20 13.80
C LYS A 154 -18.56 20.63 14.01
N TYR A 155 -17.83 20.78 12.93
CA TYR A 155 -16.40 21.10 12.99
C TYR A 155 -16.15 22.40 12.23
N GLU A 156 -15.30 23.25 12.79
CA GLU A 156 -14.78 24.42 12.10
C GLU A 156 -13.97 23.98 10.88
N ARG A 157 -13.19 22.90 11.07
CA ARG A 157 -12.24 22.37 10.11
C ARG A 157 -12.04 20.88 10.33
N ILE A 158 -11.72 20.16 9.26
CA ILE A 158 -11.20 18.81 9.33
C ILE A 158 -9.73 18.84 8.93
N VAL A 159 -8.86 18.29 9.76
CA VAL A 159 -7.42 18.18 9.51
C VAL A 159 -7.12 16.75 9.13
N ILE A 160 -6.55 16.53 7.95
CA ILE A 160 -6.04 15.23 7.51
C ILE A 160 -4.52 15.29 7.62
N LEU A 161 -3.97 14.43 8.49
CA LEU A 161 -2.53 14.29 8.71
C LEU A 161 -2.05 13.02 8.01
N ASP A 162 -1.53 13.17 6.81
CA ASP A 162 -0.86 12.11 6.09
C ASP A 162 0.51 11.87 6.74
N GLY A 163 0.57 10.82 7.55
CA GLY A 163 1.76 10.45 8.34
C GLY A 163 2.84 9.74 7.52
N GLY A 164 2.69 9.60 6.21
CA GLY A 164 3.66 8.96 5.32
C GLY A 164 3.40 7.46 5.13
N ASP A 165 4.27 6.80 4.36
CA ASP A 165 4.23 5.39 3.98
C ASP A 165 2.90 4.98 3.33
N MET A 166 2.40 5.84 2.42
CA MET A 166 1.16 5.58 1.68
C MET A 166 1.32 4.44 0.68
N ILE A 167 2.52 4.22 0.16
CA ILE A 167 2.87 3.09 -0.71
C ILE A 167 3.90 2.19 -0.03
N GLU A 168 3.96 0.92 -0.42
CA GLU A 168 5.06 0.03 -0.01
C GLU A 168 6.37 0.43 -0.69
N GLY A 169 6.28 0.89 -1.93
CA GLY A 169 7.44 1.23 -2.74
C GLY A 169 8.21 -0.03 -3.17
N VAL A 170 9.34 0.23 -3.83
CA VAL A 170 10.31 -0.81 -4.19
C VAL A 170 11.68 -0.53 -3.59
N SER A 171 11.80 0.64 -2.99
CA SER A 171 13.08 1.20 -2.56
C SER A 171 13.59 0.58 -1.27
N ASN A 172 12.67 0.08 -0.43
CA ASN A 172 13.02 -0.59 0.83
C ASN A 172 13.19 -2.10 0.69
N ALA A 173 12.95 -2.65 -0.50
CA ALA A 173 13.23 -4.04 -0.77
C ALA A 173 14.69 -4.35 -0.41
N ALA A 174 14.87 -5.17 0.62
CA ALA A 174 16.21 -5.61 1.04
C ALA A 174 16.85 -6.47 -0.05
N ASP A 175 16.01 -7.14 -0.84
CA ASP A 175 16.39 -7.97 -1.98
C ASP A 175 15.24 -8.07 -3.01
N LEU A 176 15.47 -8.79 -4.08
CA LEU A 176 14.49 -9.04 -5.13
C LEU A 176 13.28 -9.84 -4.64
N HIS A 177 13.41 -10.56 -3.54
CA HIS A 177 12.32 -11.33 -2.96
C HIS A 177 11.22 -10.41 -2.41
N GLN A 178 11.58 -9.35 -1.70
CA GLN A 178 10.60 -8.36 -1.23
C GLN A 178 9.87 -7.66 -2.38
N LEU A 179 10.54 -7.46 -3.52
CA LEU A 179 9.89 -6.93 -4.72
C LEU A 179 8.82 -7.88 -5.28
N SER A 180 9.06 -9.20 -5.18
CA SER A 180 8.09 -10.21 -5.63
C SER A 180 6.87 -10.35 -4.71
N GLU A 181 6.96 -9.84 -3.48
CA GLU A 181 5.86 -9.84 -2.52
C GLU A 181 4.86 -8.70 -2.73
N ASN A 182 5.18 -7.73 -3.60
CA ASN A 182 4.25 -6.64 -3.92
C ASN A 182 3.24 -7.12 -4.98
N ASP A 183 1.96 -6.92 -4.71
CA ASP A 183 0.88 -7.26 -5.66
C ASP A 183 0.55 -6.13 -6.66
N LEU A 184 1.20 -4.98 -6.52
CA LEU A 184 1.09 -3.84 -7.44
C LEU A 184 2.47 -3.31 -7.85
N SER A 185 2.58 -2.87 -9.10
CA SER A 185 3.75 -2.10 -9.56
C SER A 185 3.82 -0.74 -8.85
N PRO A 186 5.00 -0.08 -8.80
CA PRO A 186 5.12 1.24 -8.16
C PRO A 186 4.15 2.28 -8.71
N ALA A 187 3.91 2.29 -10.01
CA ALA A 187 2.95 3.22 -10.63
C ALA A 187 1.52 2.96 -10.17
N GLN A 188 1.12 1.68 -10.08
CA GLN A 188 -0.20 1.28 -9.57
C GLN A 188 -0.35 1.60 -8.07
N GLN A 189 0.72 1.44 -7.28
CA GLN A 189 0.71 1.81 -5.86
C GLN A 189 0.43 3.31 -5.68
N VAL A 190 1.14 4.16 -6.42
CA VAL A 190 0.97 5.62 -6.38
C VAL A 190 -0.44 6.03 -6.80
N ASP A 191 -0.94 5.47 -7.89
CA ASP A 191 -2.28 5.77 -8.41
C ASP A 191 -3.38 5.34 -7.44
N THR A 192 -3.25 4.14 -6.86
CA THR A 192 -4.18 3.62 -5.86
C THR A 192 -4.16 4.46 -4.58
N ALA A 193 -2.98 4.80 -4.06
CA ALA A 193 -2.85 5.65 -2.87
C ALA A 193 -3.45 7.04 -3.11
N ALA A 194 -3.19 7.64 -4.27
CA ALA A 194 -3.78 8.91 -4.68
C ALA A 194 -5.32 8.84 -4.72
N ALA A 195 -5.89 7.76 -5.28
CA ALA A 195 -7.33 7.55 -5.35
C ALA A 195 -7.97 7.44 -3.96
N LEU A 196 -7.34 6.69 -3.05
CA LEU A 196 -7.81 6.55 -1.66
C LEU A 196 -7.83 7.89 -0.93
N LEU A 197 -6.72 8.61 -0.95
CA LEU A 197 -6.61 9.90 -0.28
C LEU A 197 -7.53 10.94 -0.91
N TRP A 198 -7.75 10.89 -2.22
CA TRP A 198 -8.73 11.73 -2.91
C TRP A 198 -10.16 11.44 -2.44
N ASP A 199 -10.53 10.18 -2.25
CA ASP A 199 -11.84 9.82 -1.71
C ASP A 199 -12.03 10.36 -0.28
N LEU A 200 -11.04 10.17 0.60
CA LEU A 200 -11.06 10.72 1.96
C LEU A 200 -11.22 12.24 1.95
N LEU A 201 -10.45 12.93 1.12
CA LEU A 201 -10.46 14.39 0.99
C LEU A 201 -11.82 14.92 0.55
N LYS A 202 -12.44 14.27 -0.45
CA LYS A 202 -13.79 14.62 -0.91
C LYS A 202 -14.84 14.37 0.16
N ARG A 203 -14.77 13.24 0.88
CA ARG A 203 -15.67 12.95 2.01
C ARG A 203 -15.55 14.04 3.07
N ALA A 204 -14.34 14.40 3.49
CA ALA A 204 -14.11 15.42 4.50
C ALA A 204 -14.62 16.80 4.05
N ASN A 205 -14.34 17.18 2.80
CA ASN A 205 -14.71 18.49 2.28
C ASN A 205 -16.23 18.73 2.16
N LYS A 206 -17.06 17.68 2.25
CA LYS A 206 -18.53 17.82 2.35
C LYS A 206 -18.96 18.47 3.66
N TYR A 207 -18.22 18.24 4.74
CA TYR A 207 -18.66 18.57 6.09
C TYR A 207 -18.00 19.84 6.63
N ALA A 208 -16.74 20.11 6.27
CA ALA A 208 -16.00 21.30 6.70
C ALA A 208 -14.88 21.66 5.71
N PRO A 209 -14.30 22.88 5.79
CA PRO A 209 -12.99 23.17 5.17
C PRO A 209 -11.95 22.16 5.62
N VAL A 210 -11.04 21.79 4.74
CA VAL A 210 -10.02 20.78 5.04
C VAL A 210 -8.64 21.42 5.09
N THR A 211 -7.82 21.00 6.05
CA THR A 211 -6.36 21.16 5.99
C THR A 211 -5.76 19.78 5.77
N TYR A 212 -5.04 19.61 4.69
CA TYR A 212 -4.31 18.37 4.37
C TYR A 212 -2.82 18.62 4.56
N ALA A 213 -2.21 17.92 5.49
CA ALA A 213 -0.79 18.00 5.80
C ALA A 213 -0.12 16.66 5.50
N SER A 214 1.01 16.67 4.77
CA SER A 214 1.74 15.44 4.40
C SER A 214 3.23 15.62 4.66
N VAL A 215 3.90 14.53 5.02
CA VAL A 215 5.36 14.47 5.25
C VAL A 215 5.97 13.33 4.45
N GLY A 216 7.26 13.46 4.14
CA GLY A 216 8.05 12.41 3.51
C GLY A 216 8.27 11.22 4.46
N SER A 217 8.49 10.03 3.89
CA SER A 217 8.59 8.78 4.65
C SER A 217 9.56 7.79 4.02
N ASN A 218 10.00 6.80 4.79
CA ASN A 218 11.05 5.89 4.33
C ASN A 218 10.63 4.92 3.21
N HIS A 219 9.37 4.53 3.09
CA HIS A 219 8.86 3.73 1.97
C HIS A 219 8.62 4.57 0.71
N CYS A 220 8.33 5.85 0.88
CA CYS A 220 8.06 6.76 -0.23
C CYS A 220 9.30 7.48 -0.77
N GLN A 221 10.46 7.43 -0.12
CA GLN A 221 11.70 8.05 -0.59
C GLN A 221 12.15 7.47 -1.93
N PHE A 222 12.67 8.34 -2.80
CA PHE A 222 13.42 7.88 -3.97
C PHE A 222 14.77 7.31 -3.52
N ARG A 223 15.08 6.10 -3.97
CA ARG A 223 16.32 5.42 -3.59
C ARG A 223 17.04 4.85 -4.80
N VAL A 224 18.36 4.91 -4.74
CA VAL A 224 19.27 4.24 -5.68
C VAL A 224 20.26 3.43 -4.85
N ASN A 225 20.41 2.13 -5.14
CA ASN A 225 21.29 1.24 -4.39
C ASN A 225 21.08 1.32 -2.86
N LYS A 226 19.81 1.30 -2.42
CA LYS A 226 19.41 1.39 -1.00
C LYS A 226 19.68 2.74 -0.31
N GLN A 227 20.27 3.70 -1.00
CA GLN A 227 20.50 5.04 -0.48
C GLN A 227 19.36 5.97 -0.90
N ALA A 228 18.84 6.74 0.04
CA ALA A 228 17.90 7.80 -0.29
C ALA A 228 18.60 8.83 -1.17
N VAL A 229 17.94 9.22 -2.26
CA VAL A 229 18.40 10.24 -3.18
C VAL A 229 17.36 11.34 -3.27
N GLY A 230 17.80 12.56 -3.57
CA GLY A 230 16.91 13.71 -3.60
C GLY A 230 16.84 14.44 -2.25
N ARG A 231 15.93 15.39 -2.16
CA ARG A 231 15.81 16.31 -1.02
C ARG A 231 14.60 15.93 -0.15
N PRO A 232 14.78 15.81 1.17
CA PRO A 232 13.65 15.66 2.08
C PRO A 232 12.56 16.71 1.84
N GLY A 233 11.30 16.33 2.02
CA GLY A 233 10.15 17.22 1.81
C GLY A 233 9.84 17.57 0.35
N VAL A 234 10.63 17.08 -0.61
CA VAL A 234 10.46 17.32 -2.05
C VAL A 234 10.43 16.02 -2.85
N ASP A 235 11.51 15.25 -2.76
CA ASP A 235 11.71 14.07 -3.60
C ASP A 235 11.22 12.80 -2.88
N ASP A 236 9.90 12.66 -2.82
CA ASP A 236 9.17 11.60 -2.11
C ASP A 236 7.83 11.33 -2.80
N TRP A 237 7.46 10.05 -2.95
CA TRP A 237 6.21 9.68 -3.61
C TRP A 237 4.97 10.16 -2.87
N GLY A 238 4.97 10.20 -1.53
CA GLY A 238 3.87 10.77 -0.75
C GLY A 238 3.67 12.25 -1.03
N ILE A 239 4.77 12.99 -1.14
CA ILE A 239 4.73 14.42 -1.53
C ILE A 239 4.24 14.59 -2.98
N VAL A 240 4.64 13.70 -3.91
CA VAL A 240 4.12 13.72 -5.29
C VAL A 240 2.62 13.46 -5.30
N ILE A 241 2.13 12.48 -4.54
CA ILE A 241 0.70 12.21 -4.39
C ILE A 241 -0.03 13.47 -3.87
N MET A 242 0.46 14.07 -2.79
CA MET A 242 -0.13 15.29 -2.22
C MET A 242 -0.20 16.42 -3.25
N GLN A 243 0.84 16.63 -4.07
CA GLN A 243 0.83 17.64 -5.13
C GLN A 243 -0.19 17.35 -6.23
N GLN A 244 -0.43 16.07 -6.56
CA GLN A 244 -1.51 15.68 -7.49
C GLN A 244 -2.87 16.00 -6.90
N LEU A 245 -3.10 15.67 -5.62
CA LEU A 245 -4.34 15.99 -4.91
C LEU A 245 -4.59 17.51 -4.86
N HIS A 246 -3.53 18.29 -4.63
CA HIS A 246 -3.64 19.75 -4.61
C HIS A 246 -4.11 20.29 -5.96
N ARG A 247 -3.50 19.86 -7.07
CA ARG A 247 -3.92 20.25 -8.42
C ARG A 247 -5.37 19.87 -8.68
N LEU A 248 -5.75 18.62 -8.38
CA LEU A 248 -7.13 18.15 -8.56
C LEU A 248 -8.12 18.96 -7.71
N ALA A 249 -7.80 19.22 -6.44
CA ALA A 249 -8.66 19.99 -5.53
C ALA A 249 -8.88 21.42 -6.05
N THR A 250 -7.82 22.04 -6.58
CA THR A 250 -7.90 23.38 -7.19
C THR A 250 -8.81 23.37 -8.41
N GLU A 251 -8.63 22.43 -9.34
CA GLU A 251 -9.43 22.31 -10.56
C GLU A 251 -10.94 22.13 -10.29
N VAL A 252 -11.28 21.34 -9.26
CA VAL A 252 -12.70 21.10 -8.93
C VAL A 252 -13.24 22.04 -7.84
N GLY A 253 -12.45 23.00 -7.40
CA GLY A 253 -12.85 24.03 -6.43
C GLY A 253 -13.16 23.48 -5.04
N LEU A 254 -12.42 22.49 -4.55
CA LEU A 254 -12.52 22.05 -3.15
C LEU A 254 -11.85 23.08 -2.23
N ASP A 255 -12.46 23.31 -1.05
CA ASP A 255 -11.90 24.19 -0.03
C ASP A 255 -10.90 23.40 0.83
N VAL A 256 -9.66 23.30 0.36
CA VAL A 256 -8.60 22.55 0.99
C VAL A 256 -7.32 23.38 1.04
N LYS A 257 -6.74 23.51 2.24
CA LYS A 257 -5.40 24.04 2.44
C LYS A 257 -4.41 22.87 2.48
N PHE A 258 -3.40 22.90 1.61
CA PHE A 258 -2.33 21.88 1.59
C PHE A 258 -1.07 22.40 2.27
N LEU A 259 -0.47 21.55 3.11
CA LEU A 259 0.74 21.84 3.87
C LEU A 259 1.74 20.70 3.70
N LYS A 260 3.03 21.05 3.54
CA LYS A 260 4.14 20.12 3.48
C LYS A 260 5.39 20.75 4.11
N PRO A 261 6.40 19.96 4.45
CA PRO A 261 7.68 20.48 4.90
C PRO A 261 8.31 21.43 3.87
N GLN A 262 9.17 22.33 4.34
CA GLN A 262 10.05 23.08 3.45
C GLN A 262 11.07 22.11 2.82
N PRO A 263 11.68 22.47 1.68
CA PRO A 263 12.79 21.71 1.16
C PRO A 263 13.88 21.53 2.24
N GLU A 264 14.42 20.33 2.35
CA GLU A 264 15.40 19.88 3.34
C GLU A 264 14.82 19.58 4.74
N ASP A 265 13.54 19.89 5.00
CA ASP A 265 12.88 19.54 6.26
C ASP A 265 12.18 18.17 6.17
N GLU A 266 12.28 17.38 7.23
CA GLU A 266 11.61 16.09 7.37
C GLU A 266 10.35 16.16 8.25
N SER A 267 10.05 17.34 8.78
CA SER A 267 8.93 17.60 9.67
C SER A 267 8.17 18.86 9.30
N LEU A 268 6.93 18.92 9.76
CA LEU A 268 6.03 20.04 9.55
C LEU A 268 5.41 20.44 10.88
N ALA A 269 5.24 21.73 11.11
CA ALA A 269 4.42 22.23 12.22
C ALA A 269 3.47 23.32 11.74
N PHE A 270 2.25 23.32 12.26
CA PHE A 270 1.26 24.35 11.95
C PHE A 270 0.27 24.53 13.09
N ASP A 271 -0.22 25.74 13.24
CA ASP A 271 -1.25 26.10 14.19
C ASP A 271 -2.65 25.75 13.63
N VAL A 272 -3.43 25.05 14.42
CA VAL A 272 -4.76 24.56 13.99
C VAL A 272 -5.83 25.64 14.14
N PHE A 273 -5.72 26.52 15.15
CA PHE A 273 -6.69 27.55 15.49
C PHE A 273 -6.16 28.98 15.35
N ASP A 274 -4.93 29.16 14.86
CA ASP A 274 -4.21 30.44 14.81
C ASP A 274 -4.08 31.12 16.20
N ASP A 275 -4.00 30.30 17.26
CA ASP A 275 -3.96 30.75 18.66
C ASP A 275 -2.58 30.58 19.34
N SER A 276 -1.60 30.07 18.62
CA SER A 276 -0.24 29.75 19.09
C SER A 276 -0.17 28.71 20.22
N PHE A 277 -1.27 28.01 20.48
CA PHE A 277 -1.38 26.99 21.52
C PHE A 277 -1.55 25.59 20.94
N HIS A 278 -2.39 25.45 19.89
CA HIS A 278 -2.74 24.18 19.31
C HIS A 278 -1.89 23.91 18.08
N ILE A 279 -0.56 23.85 18.30
CA ILE A 279 0.39 23.58 17.21
C ILE A 279 0.58 22.06 17.08
N ILE A 280 0.22 21.54 15.91
CA ILE A 280 0.49 20.15 15.53
C ILE A 280 1.85 20.07 14.86
N GLY A 281 2.71 19.18 15.36
CA GLY A 281 3.93 18.72 14.71
C GLY A 281 3.69 17.37 14.06
N LEU A 282 4.08 17.23 12.81
CA LEU A 282 3.95 16.01 12.02
C LEU A 282 5.30 15.62 11.42
N TRP A 283 5.69 14.35 11.59
CA TRP A 283 6.78 13.70 10.87
C TRP A 283 6.52 12.21 10.83
N HIS A 284 7.17 11.49 9.93
CA HIS A 284 6.83 10.07 9.76
C HIS A 284 7.22 9.21 10.96
N GLY A 285 8.39 9.40 11.54
CA GLY A 285 8.87 8.62 12.70
C GLY A 285 10.14 7.80 12.44
N HIS A 286 10.49 7.53 11.18
CA HIS A 286 11.68 6.75 10.79
C HIS A 286 13.02 7.41 11.21
N GLN A 287 13.00 8.67 11.59
CA GLN A 287 14.12 9.38 12.20
C GLN A 287 14.52 8.78 13.55
N SER A 288 13.62 8.01 14.16
CA SER A 288 13.85 7.30 15.42
C SER A 288 13.87 5.80 15.20
N ARG A 289 14.89 5.11 15.72
CA ARG A 289 14.99 3.64 15.56
C ARG A 289 13.94 2.87 16.34
N ARG A 290 13.38 3.46 17.40
CA ARG A 290 12.39 2.85 18.29
C ARG A 290 11.40 3.90 18.78
N PRO A 291 10.16 3.49 19.12
CA PRO A 291 9.12 4.42 19.57
C PRO A 291 9.51 5.24 20.80
N ASP A 292 10.27 4.67 21.72
CA ASP A 292 10.73 5.35 22.93
C ASP A 292 11.76 6.46 22.66
N GLN A 293 12.33 6.51 21.47
CA GLN A 293 13.29 7.54 21.05
C GLN A 293 12.62 8.75 20.37
N VAL A 294 11.35 8.66 19.98
CA VAL A 294 10.62 9.76 19.33
C VAL A 294 10.62 11.05 20.15
N PRO A 295 10.35 11.01 21.48
CA PRO A 295 10.45 12.21 22.31
C PRO A 295 11.85 12.80 22.37
N THR A 296 12.88 11.97 22.25
CA THR A 296 14.28 12.42 22.23
C THR A 296 14.59 13.15 20.93
N TRP A 297 14.21 12.57 19.79
CA TRP A 297 14.35 13.22 18.49
C TRP A 297 13.60 14.57 18.47
N TRP A 298 12.36 14.61 18.94
CA TRP A 298 11.59 15.86 19.01
C TRP A 298 12.28 16.93 19.87
N ARG A 299 12.81 16.57 21.05
CA ARG A 299 13.58 17.52 21.87
C ARG A 299 14.83 18.06 21.15
N GLN A 300 15.49 17.24 20.37
CA GLN A 300 16.67 17.67 19.60
C GLN A 300 16.35 18.75 18.56
N GLN A 301 15.12 18.79 18.06
CA GLN A 301 14.68 19.80 17.09
C GLN A 301 14.71 21.22 17.70
N THR A 302 14.69 21.34 19.01
CA THR A 302 14.83 22.64 19.70
C THR A 302 16.20 23.27 19.45
N PHE A 303 17.27 22.49 19.43
CA PHE A 303 18.61 23.00 19.13
C PHE A 303 18.77 23.48 17.69
N GLY A 304 18.07 22.82 16.75
CA GLY A 304 18.02 23.20 15.34
C GLY A 304 17.05 24.35 15.05
N ASN A 305 16.36 24.86 16.06
CA ASN A 305 15.29 25.85 15.91
C ASN A 305 14.25 25.46 14.84
N GLN A 306 13.97 24.16 14.74
CA GLN A 306 13.03 23.63 13.76
C GLN A 306 11.58 23.95 14.16
N PRO A 307 10.69 24.25 13.20
CA PRO A 307 9.30 24.60 13.51
C PRO A 307 8.57 23.59 14.40
N VAL A 308 8.86 22.29 14.23
CA VAL A 308 8.24 21.20 15.01
C VAL A 308 8.58 21.28 16.50
N ALA A 309 9.64 21.98 16.90
CA ALA A 309 9.98 22.21 18.30
C ALA A 309 8.91 22.99 19.07
N ALA A 310 8.14 23.83 18.37
CA ALA A 310 7.04 24.62 18.95
C ALA A 310 5.73 23.80 19.11
N ALA A 311 5.66 22.58 18.62
CA ALA A 311 4.43 21.80 18.66
C ALA A 311 4.00 21.49 20.10
N SER A 312 2.70 21.52 20.34
CA SER A 312 2.04 21.03 21.56
C SER A 312 1.55 19.60 21.40
N ILE A 313 1.23 19.20 20.18
CA ILE A 313 0.80 17.84 19.81
C ILE A 313 1.72 17.34 18.71
N ALA A 314 2.40 16.22 18.96
CA ALA A 314 3.22 15.54 17.97
C ALA A 314 2.49 14.31 17.44
N VAL A 315 2.53 14.11 16.13
CA VAL A 315 1.93 12.95 15.45
C VAL A 315 2.97 12.27 14.58
N THR A 316 3.08 10.95 14.71
CA THR A 316 3.98 10.13 13.89
C THR A 316 3.28 8.86 13.42
N GLY A 317 3.72 8.30 12.29
CA GLY A 317 3.43 6.96 11.80
C GLY A 317 4.56 5.96 12.10
N HIS A 318 4.93 5.14 11.12
CA HIS A 318 6.09 4.25 11.05
C HIS A 318 6.05 2.99 11.94
N PHE A 319 5.66 3.10 13.18
CA PHE A 319 5.79 2.01 14.16
C PHE A 319 4.62 1.03 14.15
N HIS A 320 3.60 1.25 13.35
CA HIS A 320 2.42 0.40 13.15
C HIS A 320 1.69 0.01 14.43
N HIS A 321 1.74 0.87 15.47
CA HIS A 321 0.96 0.67 16.70
C HIS A 321 0.50 2.00 17.29
N THR A 322 -0.64 1.96 17.97
CA THR A 322 -1.19 3.15 18.63
C THR A 322 -0.49 3.39 19.97
N ARG A 323 0.01 4.60 20.14
CA ARG A 323 0.57 5.08 21.40
C ARG A 323 0.17 6.54 21.63
N VAL A 324 -0.17 6.88 22.85
CA VAL A 324 -0.40 8.26 23.29
C VAL A 324 0.39 8.47 24.58
N THR A 325 1.23 9.51 24.59
CA THR A 325 2.12 9.76 25.73
C THR A 325 2.13 11.25 26.05
N GLU A 326 1.92 11.60 27.30
CA GLU A 326 2.17 12.95 27.81
C GLU A 326 3.66 13.14 28.07
N LEU A 327 4.24 14.22 27.56
CA LEU A 327 5.68 14.50 27.60
C LEU A 327 6.06 15.70 28.47
N GLY A 328 5.13 16.28 29.20
CA GLY A 328 5.36 17.43 30.07
C GLY A 328 4.65 18.70 29.59
N SER A 329 5.11 19.86 30.04
CA SER A 329 4.47 21.14 29.79
C SER A 329 5.01 21.83 28.54
N HIS A 330 4.12 22.52 27.82
CA HIS A 330 4.48 23.46 26.79
C HIS A 330 4.77 24.84 27.40
N GLN A 331 5.62 25.62 26.76
CA GLN A 331 5.98 26.97 27.24
C GLN A 331 4.77 27.91 27.44
N ASN A 332 3.70 27.67 26.71
CA ASN A 332 2.46 28.45 26.77
C ASN A 332 1.47 27.93 27.84
N GLY A 333 1.90 27.06 28.74
CA GLY A 333 1.12 26.56 29.88
C GLY A 333 0.28 25.31 29.62
N GLY A 334 0.18 24.83 28.38
CA GLY A 334 -0.47 23.56 28.03
C GLY A 334 0.43 22.34 28.22
N ARG A 335 -0.10 21.15 27.98
CA ARG A 335 0.67 19.90 27.99
C ARG A 335 1.13 19.54 26.60
N ARG A 336 2.27 18.86 26.51
CA ARG A 336 2.76 18.25 25.27
C ARG A 336 2.34 16.80 25.18
N TRP A 337 1.86 16.41 24.02
CA TRP A 337 1.41 15.06 23.73
C TRP A 337 2.09 14.48 22.49
N TRP A 338 2.41 13.22 22.56
CA TRP A 338 2.79 12.41 21.39
C TRP A 338 2.05 11.10 21.40
#